data_9268496c4d5fc225f2be1fa1d6a44ea6
#
_entry.id   9268496c4d5fc225f2be1fa1d6a44ea6
#
_cell.length_a   1.000
_cell.length_b   1.000
_cell.length_c   1.000
_cell.angle_alpha   90.00
_cell.angle_beta   90.00
_cell.angle_gamma   90.00
#
_symmetry.space_group_name_H-M   'P 1'
#
loop_
_entity.id
_entity.type
_entity.pdbx_description
1 polymer ?
#
loop_
_entity_poly.entity_id
_entity_poly.type
_entity_poly.pdbx_seq_one_letter_code
_entity_poly.pdbx_strand_id
1 'polypeptide(L)'
;MKSKYVLLASTMLISVATFAQKDQIKAAEKALKAGKSDEAKTILLDAESVITNATEAEKAQYYFVKGNVMLDLANKSVDKDANLSLAAGAFQELIEVEKASGKSKYTAQATKSVMDIKYKLINEAIADSKSDKHEVAAKKLYDAYLLDKKDTINLYYAASTYVNSRNYDAALKNYDELKKLNYSGKGTNYFAVNKLTSQEDMYLTAAERDRMIKLGTHEKPRTEVIPSKRGEIYKNVALILVQQGKSKEAQQAIADARTANPEDTSLALTEANLYLEAKDYDTYKKLVADILVKNPNDADLVFNLGVISANAKNNVDAEKYYNRVIEINPAYTNAYINIAALKLENEKPIIDEMNKLGTSTNDMKRYDVLKKKREELFKSIFFFQAEDGIRDGRVTG
;
A
#
# COMPACT_ATOMS: atom_id res chain seq x y z
N MET A 1 -27.98 -43.46 -50.08
CA MET A 1 -29.07 -42.57 -49.71
C MET A 1 -29.11 -42.21 -48.20
N LYS A 2 -28.53 -42.97 -47.30
CA LYS A 2 -28.58 -42.71 -45.82
C LYS A 2 -27.73 -41.53 -45.35
N SER A 3 -26.68 -41.13 -46.08
CA SER A 3 -25.77 -40.03 -45.66
C SER A 3 -26.36 -38.59 -45.84
N LYS A 4 -27.25 -38.40 -46.84
CA LYS A 4 -27.87 -37.07 -47.09
C LYS A 4 -28.92 -36.67 -46.05
N TYR A 5 -29.58 -37.65 -45.43
CA TYR A 5 -30.61 -37.41 -44.40
C TYR A 5 -29.98 -37.10 -43.03
N VAL A 6 -28.79 -37.63 -42.74
CA VAL A 6 -28.04 -37.33 -41.51
C VAL A 6 -27.51 -35.90 -41.55
N LEU A 7 -27.06 -35.42 -42.69
CA LEU A 7 -26.61 -34.02 -42.86
C LEU A 7 -27.78 -33.00 -42.74
N LEU A 8 -28.97 -33.35 -43.30
CA LEU A 8 -30.15 -32.50 -43.17
C LEU A 8 -30.71 -32.47 -41.74
N ALA A 9 -30.67 -33.59 -41.01
CA ALA A 9 -31.13 -33.64 -39.62
C ALA A 9 -30.18 -32.87 -38.69
N SER A 10 -28.86 -32.90 -38.90
CA SER A 10 -27.90 -32.15 -38.11
C SER A 10 -27.97 -30.65 -38.40
N THR A 11 -28.23 -30.20 -39.62
CA THR A 11 -28.42 -28.79 -39.95
C THR A 11 -29.75 -28.22 -39.42
N MET A 12 -30.82 -29.03 -39.37
CA MET A 12 -32.09 -28.61 -38.74
C MET A 12 -31.97 -28.50 -37.22
N LEU A 13 -31.26 -29.37 -36.54
CA LEU A 13 -31.05 -29.31 -35.09
C LEU A 13 -30.22 -28.07 -34.69
N ILE A 14 -29.23 -27.70 -35.48
CA ILE A 14 -28.41 -26.50 -35.24
C ILE A 14 -29.24 -25.22 -35.47
N SER A 15 -30.11 -25.18 -36.49
CA SER A 15 -30.95 -24.02 -36.78
C SER A 15 -32.04 -23.80 -35.72
N VAL A 16 -32.63 -24.84 -35.17
CA VAL A 16 -33.63 -24.75 -34.10
C VAL A 16 -33.00 -24.28 -32.79
N ALA A 17 -31.79 -24.74 -32.49
CA ALA A 17 -31.07 -24.29 -31.30
C ALA A 17 -30.70 -22.80 -31.36
N THR A 18 -30.23 -22.29 -32.50
CA THR A 18 -29.89 -20.85 -32.65
C THR A 18 -31.11 -19.91 -32.59
N PHE A 19 -32.26 -20.34 -33.09
CA PHE A 19 -33.49 -19.55 -32.96
C PHE A 19 -33.98 -19.47 -31.51
N ALA A 20 -33.91 -20.58 -30.77
CA ALA A 20 -34.31 -20.63 -29.35
C ALA A 20 -33.44 -19.71 -28.47
N GLN A 21 -32.13 -19.64 -28.71
CA GLN A 21 -31.19 -18.78 -28.00
C GLN A 21 -31.52 -17.29 -28.13
N LYS A 22 -31.73 -16.84 -29.37
CA LYS A 22 -32.06 -15.45 -29.66
C LYS A 22 -33.38 -15.00 -28.98
N ASP A 23 -34.35 -15.88 -28.92
CA ASP A 23 -35.62 -15.60 -28.27
C ASP A 23 -35.48 -15.60 -26.75
N GLN A 24 -34.66 -16.46 -26.16
CA GLN A 24 -34.32 -16.42 -24.72
C GLN A 24 -33.60 -15.11 -24.33
N ILE A 25 -32.59 -14.68 -25.11
CA ILE A 25 -31.88 -13.42 -24.85
C ILE A 25 -32.85 -12.22 -24.90
N LYS A 26 -33.76 -12.19 -25.90
CA LYS A 26 -34.81 -11.14 -26.00
C LYS A 26 -35.80 -11.22 -24.84
N ALA A 27 -36.18 -12.42 -24.42
CA ALA A 27 -37.09 -12.60 -23.27
C ALA A 27 -36.45 -12.10 -21.97
N ALA A 28 -35.17 -12.40 -21.74
CA ALA A 28 -34.41 -11.89 -20.59
C ALA A 28 -34.31 -10.35 -20.63
N GLU A 29 -34.03 -9.77 -21.80
CA GLU A 29 -33.96 -8.33 -21.96
C GLU A 29 -35.36 -7.65 -21.69
N LYS A 30 -36.43 -8.29 -22.13
CA LYS A 30 -37.79 -7.82 -21.84
C LYS A 30 -38.14 -7.92 -20.36
N ALA A 31 -37.77 -9.02 -19.70
CA ALA A 31 -37.95 -9.19 -18.25
C ALA A 31 -37.16 -8.16 -17.46
N LEU A 32 -35.89 -7.88 -17.84
CA LEU A 32 -35.09 -6.82 -17.22
C LEU A 32 -35.76 -5.44 -17.36
N LYS A 33 -36.23 -5.07 -18.59
CA LYS A 33 -36.94 -3.81 -18.82
C LYS A 33 -38.23 -3.69 -18.02
N ALA A 34 -38.85 -4.81 -17.68
CA ALA A 34 -40.01 -4.87 -16.79
C ALA A 34 -39.66 -4.85 -15.29
N GLY A 35 -38.39 -4.71 -14.94
CA GLY A 35 -37.90 -4.71 -13.55
C GLY A 35 -37.84 -6.10 -12.88
N LYS A 36 -38.06 -7.17 -13.65
CA LYS A 36 -38.10 -8.57 -13.19
C LYS A 36 -36.74 -9.25 -13.36
N SER A 37 -35.73 -8.79 -12.63
CA SER A 37 -34.34 -9.21 -12.81
C SER A 37 -34.09 -10.66 -12.42
N ASP A 38 -34.83 -11.20 -11.43
CA ASP A 38 -34.73 -12.62 -11.07
C ASP A 38 -35.27 -13.54 -12.18
N GLU A 39 -36.38 -13.16 -12.83
CA GLU A 39 -36.92 -13.86 -14.00
C GLU A 39 -35.92 -13.81 -15.16
N ALA A 40 -35.34 -12.63 -15.40
CA ALA A 40 -34.30 -12.45 -16.43
C ALA A 40 -33.06 -13.32 -16.15
N LYS A 41 -32.60 -13.40 -14.89
CA LYS A 41 -31.48 -14.26 -14.47
C LYS A 41 -31.76 -15.74 -14.76
N THR A 42 -32.94 -16.23 -14.44
CA THR A 42 -33.35 -17.62 -14.72
C THR A 42 -33.31 -17.92 -16.21
N ILE A 43 -33.89 -17.04 -17.04
CA ILE A 43 -33.88 -17.22 -18.51
C ILE A 43 -32.45 -17.23 -19.05
N LEU A 44 -31.55 -16.40 -18.53
CA LEU A 44 -30.14 -16.37 -18.96
C LEU A 44 -29.37 -17.62 -18.55
N LEU A 45 -29.67 -18.23 -17.41
CA LEU A 45 -29.08 -19.50 -16.99
C LEU A 45 -29.43 -20.63 -17.97
N ASP A 46 -30.67 -20.66 -18.43
CA ASP A 46 -31.10 -21.65 -19.43
C ASP A 46 -30.38 -21.44 -20.79
N ALA A 47 -30.11 -20.18 -21.16
CA ALA A 47 -29.38 -19.83 -22.38
C ALA A 47 -27.88 -20.11 -22.28
N GLU A 48 -27.27 -20.17 -21.07
CA GLU A 48 -25.82 -20.29 -20.87
C GLU A 48 -25.24 -21.58 -21.46
N SER A 49 -25.96 -22.68 -21.38
CA SER A 49 -25.51 -23.99 -21.89
C SER A 49 -25.31 -24.02 -23.42
N VAL A 50 -25.99 -23.13 -24.12
CA VAL A 50 -26.05 -23.12 -25.59
C VAL A 50 -25.36 -21.92 -26.23
N ILE A 51 -24.95 -20.91 -25.42
CA ILE A 51 -24.36 -19.68 -25.95
C ILE A 51 -22.99 -19.88 -26.63
N THR A 52 -22.25 -20.93 -26.31
CA THR A 52 -20.98 -21.26 -26.95
C THR A 52 -21.09 -21.43 -28.46
N ASN A 53 -22.24 -21.91 -28.95
CA ASN A 53 -22.54 -22.16 -30.38
C ASN A 53 -23.22 -20.95 -31.07
N ALA A 54 -23.46 -19.85 -30.34
CA ALA A 54 -24.09 -18.65 -30.87
C ALA A 54 -23.14 -17.85 -31.75
N THR A 55 -23.72 -16.99 -32.60
CA THR A 55 -22.94 -16.00 -33.36
C THR A 55 -22.31 -14.96 -32.40
N GLU A 56 -21.21 -14.36 -32.83
CA GLU A 56 -20.54 -13.32 -32.01
C GLU A 56 -21.47 -12.15 -31.64
N ALA A 57 -22.43 -11.82 -32.54
CA ALA A 57 -23.43 -10.79 -32.24
C ALA A 57 -24.42 -11.23 -31.14
N GLU A 58 -24.80 -12.49 -31.11
CA GLU A 58 -25.68 -13.05 -30.08
C GLU A 58 -24.93 -13.24 -28.75
N LYS A 59 -23.68 -13.67 -28.78
CA LYS A 59 -22.81 -13.70 -27.60
C LYS A 59 -22.67 -12.31 -26.98
N ALA A 60 -22.37 -11.29 -27.79
CA ALA A 60 -22.27 -9.92 -27.34
C ALA A 60 -23.57 -9.44 -26.70
N GLN A 61 -24.73 -9.71 -27.31
CA GLN A 61 -26.02 -9.36 -26.73
C GLN A 61 -26.30 -10.13 -25.43
N TYR A 62 -25.99 -11.41 -25.39
CA TYR A 62 -26.15 -12.23 -24.17
C TYR A 62 -25.35 -11.66 -22.99
N TYR A 63 -24.05 -11.42 -23.20
CA TYR A 63 -23.21 -10.88 -22.16
C TYR A 63 -23.60 -9.46 -21.74
N PHE A 64 -24.10 -8.65 -22.69
CA PHE A 64 -24.64 -7.33 -22.38
C PHE A 64 -25.88 -7.41 -21.47
N VAL A 65 -26.82 -8.29 -21.80
CA VAL A 65 -28.03 -8.48 -20.99
C VAL A 65 -27.67 -9.10 -19.64
N LYS A 66 -26.79 -10.11 -19.61
CA LYS A 66 -26.32 -10.76 -18.39
C LYS A 66 -25.67 -9.73 -17.46
N GLY A 67 -24.76 -8.90 -17.97
CA GLY A 67 -24.11 -7.85 -17.19
C GLY A 67 -25.10 -6.88 -16.55
N ASN A 68 -26.08 -6.41 -17.34
CA ASN A 68 -27.11 -5.49 -16.83
C ASN A 68 -28.05 -6.14 -15.80
N VAL A 69 -28.43 -7.41 -15.99
CA VAL A 69 -29.28 -8.16 -15.04
C VAL A 69 -28.57 -8.33 -13.70
N MET A 70 -27.30 -8.77 -13.72
CA MET A 70 -26.53 -8.95 -12.50
C MET A 70 -26.26 -7.62 -11.80
N LEU A 71 -26.00 -6.54 -12.55
CA LEU A 71 -25.82 -5.20 -11.99
C LEU A 71 -27.11 -4.69 -11.32
N ASP A 72 -28.26 -4.92 -11.93
CA ASP A 72 -29.54 -4.52 -11.35
C ASP A 72 -29.86 -5.31 -10.06
N LEU A 73 -29.59 -6.61 -10.03
CA LEU A 73 -29.72 -7.43 -8.82
C LEU A 73 -28.78 -6.93 -7.70
N ALA A 74 -27.52 -6.62 -8.04
CA ALA A 74 -26.59 -6.07 -7.09
C ALA A 74 -27.05 -4.72 -6.53
N ASN A 75 -27.63 -3.86 -7.36
CA ASN A 75 -28.18 -2.56 -6.95
C ASN A 75 -29.43 -2.72 -6.04
N LYS A 76 -30.18 -3.80 -6.21
CA LYS A 76 -31.28 -4.20 -5.32
C LYS A 76 -30.81 -4.93 -4.07
N SER A 77 -29.48 -5.01 -3.84
CA SER A 77 -28.86 -5.70 -2.70
C SER A 77 -29.10 -7.24 -2.64
N VAL A 78 -29.46 -7.85 -3.77
CA VAL A 78 -29.55 -9.30 -3.90
C VAL A 78 -28.15 -9.85 -4.17
N ASP A 79 -27.63 -10.69 -3.29
CA ASP A 79 -26.27 -11.29 -3.39
C ASP A 79 -25.25 -10.29 -3.99
N LYS A 80 -25.24 -9.09 -3.40
CA LYS A 80 -24.62 -7.88 -3.98
C LYS A 80 -23.23 -8.11 -4.53
N ASP A 81 -22.32 -8.66 -3.72
CA ASP A 81 -20.91 -8.81 -4.10
C ASP A 81 -20.74 -9.86 -5.21
N ALA A 82 -21.47 -10.97 -5.13
CA ALA A 82 -21.47 -12.02 -6.15
C ALA A 82 -22.03 -11.48 -7.48
N ASN A 83 -23.14 -10.76 -7.44
CA ASN A 83 -23.75 -10.20 -8.65
C ASN A 83 -22.91 -9.04 -9.25
N LEU A 84 -22.19 -8.25 -8.46
CA LEU A 84 -21.22 -7.27 -8.99
C LEU A 84 -20.09 -7.96 -9.76
N SER A 85 -19.53 -9.03 -9.21
CA SER A 85 -18.46 -9.82 -9.88
C SER A 85 -18.98 -10.45 -11.17
N LEU A 86 -20.18 -11.03 -11.16
CA LEU A 86 -20.80 -11.63 -12.34
C LEU A 86 -21.12 -10.58 -13.42
N ALA A 87 -21.59 -9.39 -13.02
CA ALA A 87 -21.84 -8.29 -13.93
C ALA A 87 -20.57 -7.84 -14.62
N ALA A 88 -19.51 -7.63 -13.84
CA ALA A 88 -18.22 -7.21 -14.35
C ALA A 88 -17.62 -8.24 -15.32
N GLY A 89 -17.63 -9.53 -14.96
CA GLY A 89 -17.19 -10.60 -15.83
C GLY A 89 -17.98 -10.65 -17.14
N ALA A 90 -19.30 -10.53 -17.10
CA ALA A 90 -20.11 -10.51 -18.29
C ALA A 90 -19.77 -9.31 -19.23
N PHE A 91 -19.56 -8.12 -18.67
CA PHE A 91 -19.14 -6.96 -19.47
C PHE A 91 -17.73 -7.11 -20.06
N GLN A 92 -16.80 -7.74 -19.35
CA GLN A 92 -15.47 -8.03 -19.87
C GLN A 92 -15.52 -9.05 -21.03
N GLU A 93 -16.27 -10.13 -20.87
CA GLU A 93 -16.50 -11.11 -21.95
C GLU A 93 -17.13 -10.44 -23.19
N LEU A 94 -18.09 -9.55 -23.00
CA LEU A 94 -18.67 -8.77 -24.09
C LEU A 94 -17.60 -7.97 -24.84
N ILE A 95 -16.75 -7.25 -24.10
CA ILE A 95 -15.70 -6.41 -24.70
C ILE A 95 -14.74 -7.27 -25.53
N GLU A 96 -14.34 -8.45 -25.04
CA GLU A 96 -13.46 -9.35 -25.78
C GLU A 96 -14.15 -9.95 -27.01
N VAL A 97 -15.42 -10.34 -26.93
CA VAL A 97 -16.22 -10.83 -28.08
C VAL A 97 -16.34 -9.76 -29.18
N GLU A 98 -16.68 -8.54 -28.80
CA GLU A 98 -16.81 -7.44 -29.79
C GLU A 98 -15.45 -7.07 -30.39
N LYS A 99 -14.38 -7.06 -29.61
CA LYS A 99 -13.02 -6.82 -30.08
C LYS A 99 -12.57 -7.89 -31.08
N ALA A 100 -12.80 -9.17 -30.77
CA ALA A 100 -12.45 -10.28 -31.65
C ALA A 100 -13.23 -10.24 -33.00
N SER A 101 -14.49 -9.80 -32.96
CA SER A 101 -15.35 -9.68 -34.16
C SER A 101 -15.18 -8.37 -34.93
N GLY A 102 -14.38 -7.42 -34.44
CA GLY A 102 -14.23 -6.07 -35.02
C GLY A 102 -15.47 -5.19 -34.88
N LYS A 103 -16.40 -5.54 -33.98
CA LYS A 103 -17.63 -4.80 -33.70
C LYS A 103 -17.51 -4.06 -32.36
N SER A 104 -18.34 -3.05 -32.15
CA SER A 104 -18.31 -2.23 -30.92
C SER A 104 -19.69 -1.68 -30.55
N LYS A 105 -20.74 -2.47 -30.76
CA LYS A 105 -22.13 -2.03 -30.51
C LYS A 105 -22.37 -1.71 -29.03
N TYR A 106 -21.83 -2.51 -28.13
CA TYR A 106 -22.08 -2.41 -26.70
C TYR A 106 -20.80 -2.06 -25.91
N THR A 107 -19.62 -2.12 -26.52
CA THR A 107 -18.31 -1.92 -25.87
C THR A 107 -18.24 -0.63 -25.06
N ALA A 108 -18.69 0.50 -25.60
CA ALA A 108 -18.61 1.78 -24.88
C ALA A 108 -19.41 1.77 -23.57
N GLN A 109 -20.64 1.21 -23.61
CA GLN A 109 -21.46 1.10 -22.41
C GLN A 109 -20.92 0.08 -21.43
N ALA A 110 -20.44 -1.08 -21.91
CA ALA A 110 -19.82 -2.10 -21.07
C ALA A 110 -18.58 -1.57 -20.37
N THR A 111 -17.69 -0.88 -21.08
CA THR A 111 -16.51 -0.25 -20.51
C THR A 111 -16.85 0.72 -19.40
N LYS A 112 -17.86 1.57 -19.63
CA LYS A 112 -18.36 2.46 -18.58
C LYS A 112 -18.87 1.69 -17.36
N SER A 113 -19.68 0.66 -17.58
CA SER A 113 -20.22 -0.17 -16.49
C SER A 113 -19.12 -0.86 -15.68
N VAL A 114 -18.07 -1.38 -16.35
CA VAL A 114 -16.90 -1.97 -15.68
C VAL A 114 -16.20 -0.93 -14.80
N MET A 115 -16.01 0.30 -15.29
CA MET A 115 -15.41 1.38 -14.51
C MET A 115 -16.27 1.78 -13.31
N ASP A 116 -17.57 1.89 -13.50
CA ASP A 116 -18.53 2.22 -12.42
C ASP A 116 -18.51 1.13 -11.33
N ILE A 117 -18.46 -0.16 -11.72
CA ILE A 117 -18.33 -1.30 -10.80
C ILE A 117 -16.98 -1.23 -10.06
N LYS A 118 -15.88 -0.98 -10.77
CA LYS A 118 -14.55 -0.83 -10.17
C LYS A 118 -14.55 0.24 -9.07
N TYR A 119 -15.07 1.43 -9.35
CA TYR A 119 -15.15 2.50 -8.35
C TYR A 119 -16.06 2.14 -7.17
N LYS A 120 -17.16 1.46 -7.44
CA LYS A 120 -18.05 0.98 -6.38
C LYS A 120 -17.35 -0.02 -5.46
N LEU A 121 -16.62 -1.00 -6.01
CA LEU A 121 -15.83 -1.96 -5.23
C LEU A 121 -14.77 -1.27 -4.37
N ILE A 122 -14.05 -0.28 -4.92
CA ILE A 122 -13.04 0.50 -4.17
C ILE A 122 -13.68 1.26 -3.01
N ASN A 123 -14.79 1.97 -3.25
CA ASN A 123 -15.48 2.75 -2.21
C ASN A 123 -16.03 1.85 -1.11
N GLU A 124 -16.58 0.70 -1.46
CA GLU A 124 -17.07 -0.29 -0.50
C GLU A 124 -15.92 -0.92 0.29
N ALA A 125 -14.79 -1.22 -0.35
CA ALA A 125 -13.60 -1.71 0.33
C ALA A 125 -13.07 -0.72 1.37
N ILE A 126 -13.09 0.58 1.06
CA ILE A 126 -12.73 1.64 2.01
C ILE A 126 -13.68 1.64 3.23
N ALA A 127 -14.99 1.49 3.00
CA ALA A 127 -15.98 1.43 4.07
C ALA A 127 -15.84 0.16 4.92
N ASP A 128 -15.60 -1.00 4.28
CA ASP A 128 -15.38 -2.27 4.97
C ASP A 128 -14.09 -2.24 5.81
N SER A 129 -13.01 -1.65 5.27
CA SER A 129 -11.75 -1.50 6.01
C SER A 129 -11.89 -0.60 7.24
N LYS A 130 -12.67 0.49 7.15
CA LYS A 130 -12.99 1.36 8.30
C LYS A 130 -13.85 0.65 9.36
N SER A 131 -14.51 -0.43 8.98
CA SER A 131 -15.36 -1.25 9.87
C SER A 131 -14.65 -2.55 10.30
N ASP A 132 -13.32 -2.61 10.21
CA ASP A 132 -12.45 -3.75 10.53
C ASP A 132 -12.76 -5.04 9.75
N LYS A 133 -13.52 -4.94 8.65
CA LYS A 133 -13.80 -6.06 7.74
C LYS A 133 -12.69 -6.21 6.69
N HIS A 134 -11.46 -6.34 7.15
CA HIS A 134 -10.27 -6.28 6.30
C HIS A 134 -10.25 -7.35 5.21
N GLU A 135 -10.70 -8.58 5.48
CA GLU A 135 -10.70 -9.63 4.46
C GLU A 135 -11.66 -9.34 3.31
N VAL A 136 -12.86 -8.87 3.64
CA VAL A 136 -13.85 -8.46 2.63
C VAL A 136 -13.35 -7.27 1.81
N ALA A 137 -12.75 -6.29 2.49
CA ALA A 137 -12.16 -5.12 1.84
C ALA A 137 -11.02 -5.51 0.88
N ALA A 138 -10.11 -6.40 1.32
CA ALA A 138 -9.00 -6.87 0.51
C ALA A 138 -9.48 -7.60 -0.76
N LYS A 139 -10.51 -8.46 -0.61
CA LYS A 139 -11.11 -9.15 -1.74
C LYS A 139 -11.70 -8.17 -2.76
N LYS A 140 -12.45 -7.15 -2.32
CA LYS A 140 -13.02 -6.12 -3.22
C LYS A 140 -11.94 -5.32 -3.94
N LEU A 141 -10.83 -4.98 -3.27
CA LEU A 141 -9.69 -4.31 -3.91
C LEU A 141 -9.02 -5.21 -4.97
N TYR A 142 -8.88 -6.51 -4.67
CA TYR A 142 -8.35 -7.46 -5.65
C TYR A 142 -9.31 -7.62 -6.84
N ASP A 143 -10.61 -7.72 -6.60
CA ASP A 143 -11.63 -7.76 -7.66
C ASP A 143 -11.58 -6.46 -8.52
N ALA A 144 -11.40 -5.30 -7.90
CA ALA A 144 -11.21 -4.03 -8.62
C ALA A 144 -9.95 -4.03 -9.50
N TYR A 145 -8.84 -4.61 -9.03
CA TYR A 145 -7.63 -4.82 -9.83
C TYR A 145 -7.88 -5.75 -11.02
N LEU A 146 -8.64 -6.83 -10.85
CA LEU A 146 -8.97 -7.75 -11.94
C LEU A 146 -9.76 -7.08 -13.06
N LEU A 147 -10.54 -6.04 -12.75
CA LEU A 147 -11.28 -5.25 -13.74
C LEU A 147 -10.38 -4.32 -14.57
N ASP A 148 -9.27 -3.89 -13.99
CA ASP A 148 -8.29 -3.03 -14.66
C ASP A 148 -6.88 -3.35 -14.14
N LYS A 149 -6.24 -4.33 -14.75
CA LYS A 149 -4.89 -4.79 -14.35
C LYS A 149 -3.79 -3.75 -14.54
N LYS A 150 -4.08 -2.63 -15.20
CA LYS A 150 -3.14 -1.50 -15.28
C LYS A 150 -3.13 -0.69 -13.98
N ASP A 151 -4.22 -0.73 -13.25
CA ASP A 151 -4.36 -0.05 -11.95
C ASP A 151 -3.80 -0.92 -10.81
N THR A 152 -2.49 -1.11 -10.84
CA THR A 152 -1.74 -1.96 -9.90
C THR A 152 -1.77 -1.46 -8.46
N ILE A 153 -2.21 -0.22 -8.21
CA ILE A 153 -2.36 0.33 -6.87
C ILE A 153 -3.43 -0.44 -6.06
N ASN A 154 -4.49 -0.91 -6.72
CA ASN A 154 -5.51 -1.71 -6.05
C ASN A 154 -4.98 -3.09 -5.63
N LEU A 155 -4.09 -3.69 -6.42
CA LEU A 155 -3.40 -4.93 -6.03
C LEU A 155 -2.51 -4.72 -4.80
N TYR A 156 -1.79 -3.58 -4.74
CA TYR A 156 -0.99 -3.21 -3.59
C TYR A 156 -1.86 -3.03 -2.32
N TYR A 157 -2.96 -2.29 -2.43
CA TYR A 157 -3.87 -2.12 -1.29
C TYR A 157 -4.54 -3.44 -0.89
N ALA A 158 -4.90 -4.31 -1.85
CA ALA A 158 -5.42 -5.64 -1.54
C ALA A 158 -4.41 -6.46 -0.73
N ALA A 159 -3.14 -6.51 -1.15
CA ALA A 159 -2.07 -7.20 -0.44
C ALA A 159 -1.90 -6.68 0.99
N SER A 160 -1.81 -5.36 1.17
CA SER A 160 -1.64 -4.73 2.49
C SER A 160 -2.85 -4.98 3.40
N THR A 161 -4.05 -4.96 2.83
CA THR A 161 -5.29 -5.19 3.59
C THR A 161 -5.44 -6.67 3.99
N TYR A 162 -4.96 -7.62 3.16
CA TYR A 162 -4.85 -9.03 3.54
C TYR A 162 -3.87 -9.26 4.70
N VAL A 163 -2.78 -8.48 4.81
CA VAL A 163 -1.91 -8.52 6.00
C VAL A 163 -2.69 -8.14 7.26
N ASN A 164 -3.51 -7.08 7.19
CA ASN A 164 -4.34 -6.63 8.32
C ASN A 164 -5.39 -7.67 8.73
N SER A 165 -5.93 -8.43 7.78
CA SER A 165 -6.84 -9.55 8.07
C SER A 165 -6.13 -10.83 8.52
N ARG A 166 -4.79 -10.85 8.53
CA ARG A 166 -3.93 -12.03 8.79
C ARG A 166 -4.11 -13.16 7.76
N ASN A 167 -4.68 -12.87 6.60
CA ASN A 167 -4.70 -13.80 5.48
C ASN A 167 -3.37 -13.70 4.71
N TYR A 168 -2.33 -14.27 5.30
CA TYR A 168 -0.96 -14.17 4.82
C TYR A 168 -0.74 -14.84 3.46
N ASP A 169 -1.45 -15.92 3.18
CA ASP A 169 -1.33 -16.62 1.90
C ASP A 169 -1.86 -15.75 0.74
N ALA A 170 -3.01 -15.11 0.92
CA ALA A 170 -3.53 -14.18 -0.06
C ALA A 170 -2.64 -12.93 -0.20
N ALA A 171 -2.11 -12.40 0.92
CA ALA A 171 -1.16 -11.30 0.91
C ALA A 171 0.10 -11.63 0.09
N LEU A 172 0.74 -12.77 0.37
CA LEU A 172 1.94 -13.23 -0.33
C LEU A 172 1.68 -13.41 -1.83
N LYS A 173 0.54 -14.00 -2.20
CA LYS A 173 0.15 -14.17 -3.61
C LYS A 173 0.08 -12.83 -4.34
N ASN A 174 -0.56 -11.82 -3.73
CA ASN A 174 -0.69 -10.50 -4.32
C ASN A 174 0.65 -9.77 -4.37
N TYR A 175 1.49 -9.87 -3.33
CA TYR A 175 2.84 -9.32 -3.34
C TYR A 175 3.73 -9.97 -4.41
N ASP A 176 3.61 -11.28 -4.63
CA ASP A 176 4.34 -11.98 -5.71
C ASP A 176 3.93 -11.49 -7.09
N GLU A 177 2.65 -11.21 -7.29
CA GLU A 177 2.17 -10.61 -8.54
C GLU A 177 2.73 -9.19 -8.72
N LEU A 178 2.74 -8.35 -7.67
CA LEU A 178 3.37 -7.02 -7.70
C LEU A 178 4.88 -7.08 -8.01
N LYS A 179 5.59 -8.06 -7.45
CA LYS A 179 7.01 -8.29 -7.76
C LYS A 179 7.23 -8.66 -9.22
N LYS A 180 6.42 -9.57 -9.78
CA LYS A 180 6.46 -9.96 -11.20
C LYS A 180 6.18 -8.79 -12.13
N LEU A 181 5.29 -7.88 -11.73
CA LEU A 181 4.98 -6.65 -12.45
C LEU A 181 6.04 -5.56 -12.26
N ASN A 182 7.08 -5.82 -11.49
CA ASN A 182 8.11 -4.85 -11.10
C ASN A 182 7.52 -3.53 -10.53
N TYR A 183 6.42 -3.65 -9.80
CA TYR A 183 5.70 -2.52 -9.23
C TYR A 183 6.57 -1.74 -8.25
N SER A 184 6.66 -0.43 -8.44
CA SER A 184 7.37 0.47 -7.52
C SER A 184 6.43 1.35 -6.71
N GLY A 185 5.26 1.65 -7.23
CA GLY A 185 4.35 2.64 -6.65
C GLY A 185 4.89 4.07 -6.65
N LYS A 186 6.06 4.32 -7.25
CA LYS A 186 6.61 5.68 -7.41
C LYS A 186 5.70 6.51 -8.31
N GLY A 187 5.55 7.77 -7.98
CA GLY A 187 4.76 8.68 -8.79
C GLY A 187 5.00 10.13 -8.41
N THR A 188 4.25 10.99 -9.04
CA THR A 188 4.23 12.41 -8.72
C THR A 188 2.79 12.91 -8.86
N ASN A 189 2.26 13.49 -7.82
CA ASN A 189 0.97 14.18 -7.84
C ASN A 189 1.21 15.67 -8.01
N TYR A 190 0.37 16.29 -8.81
CA TYR A 190 0.41 17.73 -9.08
C TYR A 190 -0.88 18.35 -8.54
N PHE A 191 -0.76 19.43 -7.78
CA PHE A 191 -1.89 20.09 -7.14
C PHE A 191 -1.91 21.57 -7.48
N ALA A 192 -3.10 22.16 -7.51
CA ALA A 192 -3.28 23.60 -7.51
C ALA A 192 -4.61 23.95 -6.81
N VAL A 193 -4.64 25.10 -6.14
CA VAL A 193 -5.82 25.57 -5.44
C VAL A 193 -6.81 26.15 -6.44
N ASN A 194 -8.02 25.64 -6.47
CA ASN A 194 -9.13 26.16 -7.25
C ASN A 194 -9.63 27.46 -6.63
N LYS A 195 -9.59 28.58 -7.37
CA LYS A 195 -9.96 29.91 -6.85
C LYS A 195 -11.44 30.04 -6.50
N LEU A 196 -12.30 29.22 -7.11
CA LEU A 196 -13.74 29.27 -6.83
C LEU A 196 -14.11 28.54 -5.56
N THR A 197 -13.52 27.34 -5.34
CA THR A 197 -13.85 26.46 -4.23
C THR A 197 -12.88 26.60 -3.04
N SER A 198 -11.72 27.24 -3.25
CA SER A 198 -10.58 27.30 -2.31
C SER A 198 -10.05 25.92 -1.91
N GLN A 199 -10.35 24.87 -2.66
CA GLN A 199 -9.86 23.49 -2.43
C GLN A 199 -8.70 23.17 -3.38
N GLU A 200 -7.81 22.26 -2.96
CA GLU A 200 -6.79 21.71 -3.84
C GLU A 200 -7.41 20.69 -4.79
N ASP A 201 -7.23 20.92 -6.10
CA ASP A 201 -7.51 19.95 -7.14
C ASP A 201 -6.23 19.21 -7.52
N MET A 202 -6.32 17.89 -7.71
CA MET A 202 -5.20 17.03 -8.10
C MET A 202 -5.22 16.80 -9.62
N TYR A 203 -4.03 16.80 -10.22
CA TYR A 203 -3.80 16.56 -11.64
C TYR A 203 -2.82 15.41 -11.85
N LEU A 204 -3.03 14.64 -12.92
CA LEU A 204 -2.15 13.52 -13.26
C LEU A 204 -0.82 13.99 -13.86
N THR A 205 -0.80 15.17 -14.47
CA THR A 205 0.40 15.72 -15.09
C THR A 205 0.63 17.19 -14.71
N ALA A 206 1.89 17.61 -14.69
CA ALA A 206 2.24 19.02 -14.50
C ALA A 206 1.61 19.90 -15.58
N ALA A 207 1.55 19.41 -16.84
CA ALA A 207 1.00 20.16 -17.97
C ALA A 207 -0.50 20.47 -17.79
N GLU A 208 -1.29 19.52 -17.26
CA GLU A 208 -2.71 19.74 -16.95
C GLU A 208 -2.88 20.80 -15.85
N ARG A 209 -2.13 20.66 -14.74
CA ARG A 209 -2.13 21.67 -13.68
C ARG A 209 -1.77 23.07 -14.20
N ASP A 210 -0.68 23.16 -14.93
CA ASP A 210 -0.14 24.44 -15.42
C ASP A 210 -1.09 25.08 -16.45
N ARG A 211 -1.83 24.26 -17.21
CA ARG A 211 -2.91 24.73 -18.09
C ARG A 211 -4.01 25.41 -17.30
N MET A 212 -4.45 24.81 -16.18
CA MET A 212 -5.52 25.41 -15.35
C MET A 212 -5.06 26.71 -14.67
N ILE A 213 -3.78 26.80 -14.31
CA ILE A 213 -3.19 28.03 -13.79
C ILE A 213 -3.14 29.11 -14.88
N LYS A 214 -2.73 28.78 -16.10
CA LYS A 214 -2.72 29.71 -17.25
C LYS A 214 -4.12 30.22 -17.61
N LEU A 215 -5.16 29.39 -17.43
CA LEU A 215 -6.56 29.78 -17.60
C LEU A 215 -7.06 30.70 -16.47
N GLY A 216 -6.24 30.94 -15.42
CA GLY A 216 -6.58 31.82 -14.31
C GLY A 216 -7.58 31.23 -13.30
N THR A 217 -7.99 29.98 -13.47
CA THR A 217 -8.96 29.29 -12.58
C THR A 217 -8.30 28.72 -11.33
N HIS A 218 -6.96 28.48 -11.36
CA HIS A 218 -6.20 27.89 -10.26
C HIS A 218 -4.97 28.72 -9.92
N GLU A 219 -4.44 28.51 -8.72
CA GLU A 219 -3.24 29.15 -8.20
C GLU A 219 -2.45 28.22 -7.24
N LYS A 220 -1.31 28.68 -6.72
CA LYS A 220 -0.49 27.97 -5.74
C LYS A 220 -0.16 26.52 -6.14
N PRO A 221 0.61 26.35 -7.25
CA PRO A 221 0.99 25.01 -7.67
C PRO A 221 1.84 24.31 -6.62
N ARG A 222 1.51 23.04 -6.33
CA ARG A 222 2.28 22.14 -5.46
C ARG A 222 2.57 20.84 -6.20
N THR A 223 3.70 20.26 -5.90
CA THR A 223 4.10 18.95 -6.43
C THR A 223 4.45 18.05 -5.25
N GLU A 224 3.95 16.83 -5.28
CA GLU A 224 4.20 15.82 -4.25
C GLU A 224 4.78 14.56 -4.89
N VAL A 225 5.97 14.19 -4.46
CA VAL A 225 6.64 12.96 -4.92
C VAL A 225 6.16 11.79 -4.07
N ILE A 226 5.63 10.76 -4.72
CA ILE A 226 5.23 9.52 -4.06
C ILE A 226 6.45 8.60 -4.03
N PRO A 227 6.95 8.24 -2.83
CA PRO A 227 8.11 7.37 -2.68
C PRO A 227 7.82 5.94 -3.13
N SER A 228 8.88 5.15 -3.31
CA SER A 228 8.75 3.73 -3.62
C SER A 228 8.01 2.96 -2.52
N LYS A 229 7.10 2.09 -2.95
CA LYS A 229 6.41 1.12 -2.08
C LYS A 229 7.13 -0.22 -1.97
N ARG A 230 8.25 -0.41 -2.71
CA ARG A 230 8.99 -1.67 -2.68
C ARG A 230 9.47 -2.03 -1.28
N GLY A 231 10.03 -1.07 -0.54
CA GLY A 231 10.48 -1.31 0.84
C GLY A 231 9.36 -1.84 1.72
N GLU A 232 8.16 -1.25 1.63
CA GLU A 232 6.99 -1.70 2.40
C GLU A 232 6.53 -3.09 1.95
N ILE A 233 6.48 -3.37 0.64
CA ILE A 233 6.13 -4.68 0.09
C ILE A 233 7.07 -5.75 0.63
N TYR A 234 8.38 -5.56 0.51
CA TYR A 234 9.36 -6.55 0.96
C TYR A 234 9.43 -6.66 2.48
N LYS A 235 9.20 -5.57 3.22
CA LYS A 235 9.05 -5.61 4.67
C LYS A 235 7.89 -6.53 5.07
N ASN A 236 6.72 -6.36 4.46
CA ASN A 236 5.56 -7.19 4.77
C ASN A 236 5.79 -8.65 4.38
N VAL A 237 6.36 -8.91 3.20
CA VAL A 237 6.75 -10.27 2.78
C VAL A 237 7.71 -10.89 3.78
N ALA A 238 8.75 -10.16 4.21
CA ALA A 238 9.72 -10.63 5.17
C ALA A 238 9.10 -10.95 6.52
N LEU A 239 8.24 -10.07 7.05
CA LEU A 239 7.53 -10.31 8.31
C LEU A 239 6.67 -11.57 8.25
N ILE A 240 5.93 -11.79 7.15
CA ILE A 240 5.14 -13.01 6.96
C ILE A 240 6.05 -14.24 6.89
N LEU A 241 7.15 -14.19 6.15
CA LEU A 241 8.09 -15.30 6.04
C LEU A 241 8.74 -15.62 7.39
N VAL A 242 9.12 -14.60 8.17
CA VAL A 242 9.64 -14.78 9.52
C VAL A 242 8.62 -15.45 10.43
N GLN A 243 7.36 -15.05 10.39
CA GLN A 243 6.27 -15.69 11.15
C GLN A 243 6.03 -17.14 10.74
N GLN A 244 6.32 -17.49 9.48
CA GLN A 244 6.32 -18.88 8.98
C GLN A 244 7.60 -19.66 9.28
N GLY A 245 8.57 -19.07 10.05
CA GLY A 245 9.86 -19.69 10.35
C GLY A 245 10.89 -19.65 9.21
N LYS A 246 10.62 -18.87 8.14
CA LYS A 246 11.42 -18.80 6.90
C LYS A 246 12.33 -17.57 6.86
N SER A 247 13.06 -17.29 7.96
CA SER A 247 13.87 -16.07 8.10
C SER A 247 14.96 -15.92 7.02
N LYS A 248 15.58 -17.03 6.59
CA LYS A 248 16.60 -16.99 5.53
C LYS A 248 15.99 -16.61 4.17
N GLU A 249 14.79 -17.09 3.86
CA GLU A 249 14.07 -16.72 2.63
C GLU A 249 13.68 -15.23 2.64
N ALA A 250 13.32 -14.69 3.81
CA ALA A 250 13.04 -13.29 3.99
C ALA A 250 14.25 -12.40 3.68
N GLN A 251 15.41 -12.72 4.24
CA GLN A 251 16.66 -12.01 4.00
C GLN A 251 17.06 -12.07 2.52
N GLN A 252 17.01 -13.27 1.92
CA GLN A 252 17.36 -13.46 0.52
C GLN A 252 16.44 -12.67 -0.41
N ALA A 253 15.12 -12.68 -0.16
CA ALA A 253 14.16 -11.95 -0.99
C ALA A 253 14.42 -10.44 -1.03
N ILE A 254 14.86 -9.84 0.09
CA ILE A 254 15.20 -8.42 0.14
C ILE A 254 16.55 -8.14 -0.52
N ALA A 255 17.54 -8.98 -0.31
CA ALA A 255 18.86 -8.84 -0.94
C ALA A 255 18.73 -8.91 -2.48
N ASP A 256 17.95 -9.85 -3.00
CA ASP A 256 17.66 -9.99 -4.43
C ASP A 256 16.94 -8.74 -4.98
N ALA A 257 15.94 -8.25 -4.23
CA ALA A 257 15.21 -7.06 -4.62
C ALA A 257 16.10 -5.82 -4.69
N ARG A 258 17.01 -5.66 -3.74
CA ARG A 258 17.98 -4.56 -3.69
C ARG A 258 18.97 -4.65 -4.84
N THR A 259 19.46 -5.86 -5.15
CA THR A 259 20.34 -6.09 -6.29
C THR A 259 19.66 -5.71 -7.61
N ALA A 260 18.40 -6.07 -7.77
CA ALA A 260 17.63 -5.74 -8.97
C ALA A 260 17.23 -4.24 -9.06
N ASN A 261 17.22 -3.53 -7.94
CA ASN A 261 16.78 -2.13 -7.85
C ASN A 261 17.73 -1.29 -6.96
N PRO A 262 19.01 -1.11 -7.35
CA PRO A 262 20.04 -0.51 -6.51
C PRO A 262 19.78 0.96 -6.14
N GLU A 263 18.96 1.65 -6.93
CA GLU A 263 18.59 3.06 -6.68
C GLU A 263 17.37 3.20 -5.75
N ASP A 264 16.75 2.08 -5.35
CA ASP A 264 15.58 2.13 -4.48
C ASP A 264 16.01 2.08 -3.01
N THR A 265 16.20 3.26 -2.40
CA THR A 265 16.64 3.41 -1.01
C THR A 265 15.68 2.75 0.00
N SER A 266 14.41 2.58 -0.34
CA SER A 266 13.43 1.92 0.55
C SER A 266 13.77 0.46 0.79
N LEU A 267 14.34 -0.23 -0.20
CA LEU A 267 14.81 -1.60 -0.06
C LEU A 267 16.05 -1.71 0.82
N ALA A 268 17.00 -0.77 0.66
CA ALA A 268 18.20 -0.73 1.50
C ALA A 268 17.86 -0.53 2.97
N LEU A 269 16.92 0.37 3.28
CA LEU A 269 16.39 0.59 4.63
C LEU A 269 15.69 -0.65 5.18
N THR A 270 14.89 -1.32 4.36
CA THR A 270 14.18 -2.53 4.77
C THR A 270 15.16 -3.66 5.08
N GLU A 271 16.19 -3.85 4.27
CA GLU A 271 17.25 -4.83 4.55
C GLU A 271 17.96 -4.52 5.86
N ALA A 272 18.39 -3.27 6.06
CA ALA A 272 19.02 -2.85 7.30
C ALA A 272 18.14 -3.16 8.53
N ASN A 273 16.86 -2.82 8.47
CA ASN A 273 15.92 -3.07 9.57
C ASN A 273 15.75 -4.56 9.89
N LEU A 274 15.80 -5.46 8.91
CA LEU A 274 15.78 -6.90 9.19
C LEU A 274 16.98 -7.36 10.02
N TYR A 275 18.17 -6.83 9.72
CA TYR A 275 19.36 -7.13 10.53
C TYR A 275 19.28 -6.49 11.92
N LEU A 276 18.66 -5.32 12.03
CA LEU A 276 18.38 -4.71 13.34
C LEU A 276 17.45 -5.59 14.18
N GLU A 277 16.37 -6.10 13.62
CA GLU A 277 15.43 -7.00 14.30
C GLU A 277 16.10 -8.34 14.67
N ALA A 278 16.99 -8.84 13.81
CA ALA A 278 17.80 -10.03 14.07
C ALA A 278 18.91 -9.79 15.08
N LYS A 279 19.11 -8.55 15.58
CA LYS A 279 20.20 -8.12 16.46
C LYS A 279 21.60 -8.31 15.85
N ASP A 280 21.69 -8.42 14.54
CA ASP A 280 22.96 -8.38 13.80
C ASP A 280 23.37 -6.91 13.57
N TYR A 281 23.85 -6.29 14.64
CA TYR A 281 24.18 -4.87 14.63
C TYR A 281 25.39 -4.54 13.74
N ASP A 282 26.28 -5.47 13.50
CA ASP A 282 27.45 -5.23 12.65
C ASP A 282 27.05 -5.13 11.19
N THR A 283 26.20 -6.03 10.72
CA THR A 283 25.65 -5.95 9.36
C THR A 283 24.74 -4.72 9.20
N TYR A 284 23.89 -4.42 10.20
CA TYR A 284 23.10 -3.20 10.21
C TYR A 284 23.95 -1.94 10.02
N LYS A 285 25.02 -1.79 10.84
CA LYS A 285 25.91 -0.62 10.77
C LYS A 285 26.54 -0.44 9.39
N LYS A 286 26.97 -1.53 8.74
CA LYS A 286 27.54 -1.50 7.39
C LYS A 286 26.50 -1.01 6.37
N LEU A 287 25.30 -1.59 6.40
CA LEU A 287 24.21 -1.20 5.48
C LEU A 287 23.79 0.25 5.68
N VAL A 288 23.68 0.70 6.93
CA VAL A 288 23.32 2.10 7.24
C VAL A 288 24.44 3.05 6.80
N ALA A 289 25.72 2.68 6.95
CA ALA A 289 26.83 3.51 6.46
C ALA A 289 26.73 3.72 4.93
N ASP A 290 26.43 2.66 4.16
CA ASP A 290 26.23 2.75 2.72
C ASP A 290 25.03 3.67 2.35
N ILE A 291 23.96 3.60 3.13
CA ILE A 291 22.78 4.46 2.93
C ILE A 291 23.09 5.92 3.22
N LEU A 292 23.84 6.19 4.29
CA LEU A 292 24.24 7.53 4.70
C LEU A 292 25.25 8.18 3.74
N VAL A 293 25.98 7.41 2.92
CA VAL A 293 26.78 7.97 1.82
C VAL A 293 25.88 8.68 0.81
N LYS A 294 24.70 8.12 0.53
CA LYS A 294 23.73 8.70 -0.42
C LYS A 294 22.81 9.75 0.24
N ASN A 295 22.54 9.60 1.52
CA ASN A 295 21.68 10.50 2.30
C ASN A 295 22.30 10.85 3.66
N PRO A 296 23.32 11.71 3.71
CA PRO A 296 24.14 11.97 4.90
C PRO A 296 23.39 12.71 6.02
N ASN A 297 22.23 13.25 5.74
CA ASN A 297 21.42 14.02 6.67
C ASN A 297 20.12 13.31 7.09
N ASP A 298 20.10 11.98 7.03
CA ASP A 298 19.00 11.17 7.58
C ASP A 298 19.16 11.06 9.10
N ALA A 299 18.46 11.95 9.82
CA ALA A 299 18.54 12.05 11.28
C ALA A 299 18.09 10.75 11.98
N ASP A 300 17.09 10.05 11.44
CA ASP A 300 16.56 8.83 12.03
C ASP A 300 17.56 7.68 11.94
N LEU A 301 18.25 7.54 10.82
CA LEU A 301 19.30 6.53 10.69
C LEU A 301 20.49 6.80 11.59
N VAL A 302 20.93 8.05 11.70
CA VAL A 302 22.01 8.44 12.59
C VAL A 302 21.59 8.22 14.04
N PHE A 303 20.35 8.54 14.41
CA PHE A 303 19.81 8.28 15.74
C PHE A 303 19.84 6.79 16.10
N ASN A 304 19.42 5.92 15.19
CA ASN A 304 19.43 4.48 15.39
C ASN A 304 20.86 3.94 15.62
N LEU A 305 21.87 4.48 14.92
CA LEU A 305 23.27 4.14 15.22
C LEU A 305 23.68 4.53 16.64
N GLY A 306 23.19 5.67 17.11
CA GLY A 306 23.38 6.10 18.49
C GLY A 306 22.77 5.12 19.51
N VAL A 307 21.53 4.71 19.29
CA VAL A 307 20.82 3.74 20.15
C VAL A 307 21.55 2.38 20.19
N ILE A 308 21.99 1.88 19.03
CA ILE A 308 22.73 0.62 18.95
C ILE A 308 24.06 0.73 19.69
N SER A 309 24.76 1.84 19.55
CA SER A 309 26.04 2.08 20.26
C SER A 309 25.83 2.15 21.77
N ALA A 310 24.78 2.81 22.23
CA ALA A 310 24.42 2.86 23.66
C ALA A 310 24.09 1.47 24.21
N ASN A 311 23.29 0.68 23.49
CA ASN A 311 22.98 -0.69 23.88
C ASN A 311 24.20 -1.60 23.93
N ALA A 312 25.19 -1.35 23.07
CA ALA A 312 26.47 -2.02 23.07
C ALA A 312 27.44 -1.48 24.15
N LYS A 313 26.98 -0.54 25.01
CA LYS A 313 27.82 0.15 26.04
C LYS A 313 28.97 0.98 25.45
N ASN A 314 28.92 1.30 24.18
CA ASN A 314 29.84 2.24 23.54
C ASN A 314 29.27 3.66 23.62
N ASN A 315 29.36 4.24 24.84
CA ASN A 315 28.76 5.54 25.13
C ASN A 315 29.42 6.70 24.36
N VAL A 316 30.69 6.56 23.97
CA VAL A 316 31.42 7.55 23.16
C VAL A 316 30.82 7.68 21.77
N ASP A 317 30.66 6.57 21.07
CA ASP A 317 30.05 6.58 19.75
C ASP A 317 28.55 6.96 19.81
N ALA A 318 27.85 6.52 20.86
CA ALA A 318 26.45 6.89 21.07
C ALA A 318 26.29 8.42 21.18
N GLU A 319 27.08 9.07 22.01
CA GLU A 319 27.04 10.54 22.18
C GLU A 319 27.40 11.25 20.88
N LYS A 320 28.41 10.76 20.14
CA LYS A 320 28.79 11.30 18.82
C LYS A 320 27.63 11.26 17.84
N TYR A 321 26.92 10.12 17.74
CA TYR A 321 25.78 9.99 16.83
C TYR A 321 24.62 10.86 17.25
N TYR A 322 24.28 10.94 18.53
CA TYR A 322 23.19 11.81 18.98
C TYR A 322 23.49 13.30 18.75
N ASN A 323 24.75 13.72 18.95
CA ASN A 323 25.17 15.09 18.62
C ASN A 323 25.01 15.36 17.11
N ARG A 324 25.36 14.38 16.26
CA ARG A 324 25.16 14.52 14.81
C ARG A 324 23.68 14.63 14.45
N VAL A 325 22.79 13.94 15.14
CA VAL A 325 21.33 14.09 14.97
C VAL A 325 20.91 15.51 15.28
N ILE A 326 21.39 16.09 16.34
CA ILE A 326 21.08 17.48 16.75
C ILE A 326 21.58 18.50 15.71
N GLU A 327 22.77 18.28 15.15
CA GLU A 327 23.29 19.11 14.04
C GLU A 327 22.38 19.06 12.81
N ILE A 328 21.84 17.87 12.46
CA ILE A 328 20.94 17.68 11.31
C ILE A 328 19.57 18.28 11.60
N ASN A 329 19.03 18.01 12.78
CA ASN A 329 17.71 18.45 13.23
C ASN A 329 17.74 18.90 14.69
N PRO A 330 17.92 20.18 14.96
CA PRO A 330 17.95 20.71 16.33
C PRO A 330 16.67 20.48 17.15
N ALA A 331 15.55 20.18 16.49
CA ALA A 331 14.29 19.87 17.16
C ALA A 331 14.11 18.37 17.51
N TYR A 332 15.14 17.54 17.32
CA TYR A 332 15.06 16.09 17.54
C TYR A 332 15.15 15.75 19.04
N THR A 333 14.06 15.91 19.77
CA THR A 333 13.95 15.78 21.24
C THR A 333 14.54 14.48 21.79
N ASN A 334 14.35 13.33 21.08
CA ASN A 334 14.86 12.05 21.55
C ASN A 334 16.40 11.99 21.62
N ALA A 335 17.12 12.73 20.78
CA ALA A 335 18.58 12.79 20.84
C ALA A 335 19.06 13.44 22.12
N TYR A 336 18.43 14.55 22.54
CA TYR A 336 18.73 15.21 23.80
C TYR A 336 18.44 14.33 25.02
N ILE A 337 17.28 13.65 25.01
CA ILE A 337 16.89 12.72 26.09
C ILE A 337 17.93 11.60 26.22
N ASN A 338 18.39 11.03 25.11
CA ASN A 338 19.35 9.93 25.15
C ASN A 338 20.74 10.40 25.54
N ILE A 339 21.18 11.61 25.16
CA ILE A 339 22.44 12.18 25.66
C ILE A 339 22.35 12.38 27.19
N ALA A 340 21.23 12.93 27.66
CA ALA A 340 21.02 13.13 29.10
C ALA A 340 21.06 11.76 29.84
N ALA A 341 20.42 10.73 29.31
CA ALA A 341 20.45 9.38 29.88
C ALA A 341 21.87 8.80 29.94
N LEU A 342 22.67 8.92 28.84
CA LEU A 342 24.08 8.50 28.83
C LEU A 342 24.92 9.22 29.90
N LYS A 343 24.71 10.52 30.07
CA LYS A 343 25.41 11.31 31.09
C LYS A 343 25.00 10.91 32.50
N LEU A 344 23.72 10.63 32.74
CA LEU A 344 23.20 10.14 34.02
C LEU A 344 23.73 8.75 34.37
N GLU A 345 23.99 7.86 33.40
CA GLU A 345 24.63 6.59 33.65
C GLU A 345 26.04 6.76 34.30
N ASN A 346 26.75 7.84 33.99
CA ASN A 346 28.05 8.17 34.57
C ASN A 346 27.95 8.72 36.00
N GLU A 347 26.74 9.09 36.47
CA GLU A 347 26.53 9.55 37.86
C GLU A 347 26.63 8.39 38.87
N LYS A 348 26.11 7.20 38.49
CA LYS A 348 26.07 6.03 39.39
C LYS A 348 27.43 5.64 39.99
N PRO A 349 28.52 5.52 39.19
CA PRO A 349 29.84 5.25 39.76
C PRO A 349 30.33 6.32 40.75
N ILE A 350 29.97 7.60 40.50
CA ILE A 350 30.33 8.69 41.39
C ILE A 350 29.58 8.55 42.70
N ILE A 351 28.30 8.27 42.69
CA ILE A 351 27.49 8.06 43.90
C ILE A 351 27.97 6.80 44.64
N ASP A 352 28.23 5.70 43.94
CA ASP A 352 28.71 4.45 44.55
C ASP A 352 30.05 4.65 45.25
N GLU A 353 30.93 5.49 44.71
CA GLU A 353 32.20 5.84 45.35
C GLU A 353 31.96 6.79 46.55
N MET A 354 31.11 7.82 46.41
CA MET A 354 30.75 8.73 47.51
C MET A 354 30.18 7.95 48.71
N ASN A 355 29.34 6.97 48.48
CA ASN A 355 28.70 6.17 49.52
C ASN A 355 29.65 5.22 50.25
N LYS A 356 30.85 4.94 49.71
CA LYS A 356 31.88 4.10 50.31
C LYS A 356 32.88 4.88 51.17
N LEU A 357 32.87 6.20 51.10
CA LEU A 357 33.79 7.04 51.82
C LEU A 357 33.43 7.14 53.32
N GLY A 358 34.45 7.14 54.18
CA GLY A 358 34.29 7.35 55.62
C GLY A 358 34.37 8.83 56.00
N THR A 359 34.71 9.08 57.28
CA THR A 359 34.80 10.40 57.84
C THR A 359 36.24 10.91 58.01
N SER A 360 37.22 10.22 57.45
CA SER A 360 38.64 10.65 57.53
C SER A 360 38.83 11.96 56.71
N THR A 361 39.86 12.73 57.04
CA THR A 361 40.23 13.97 56.35
C THR A 361 40.46 13.70 54.82
N ASN A 362 40.98 12.54 54.48
CA ASN A 362 41.22 12.12 53.09
C ASN A 362 39.89 11.77 52.38
N ASP A 363 39.00 11.08 53.09
CA ASP A 363 37.67 10.77 52.58
C ASP A 363 36.84 12.02 52.32
N MET A 364 36.90 12.97 53.22
CA MET A 364 36.19 14.29 53.04
C MET A 364 36.72 15.04 51.82
N LYS A 365 38.03 15.11 51.63
CA LYS A 365 38.60 15.71 50.40
C LYS A 365 38.17 14.97 49.13
N ARG A 366 38.11 13.66 49.18
CA ARG A 366 37.68 12.83 48.05
C ARG A 366 36.19 13.06 47.77
N TYR A 367 35.37 13.15 48.81
CA TYR A 367 33.94 13.46 48.68
C TYR A 367 33.70 14.81 47.97
N ASP A 368 34.44 15.86 48.36
CA ASP A 368 34.34 17.21 47.76
C ASP A 368 34.71 17.16 46.27
N VAL A 369 35.71 16.42 45.89
CA VAL A 369 36.08 16.20 44.46
C VAL A 369 34.97 15.50 43.70
N LEU A 370 34.41 14.44 44.27
CA LEU A 370 33.32 13.70 43.65
C LEU A 370 32.04 14.52 43.54
N LYS A 371 31.72 15.33 44.57
CA LYS A 371 30.61 16.27 44.56
C LYS A 371 30.74 17.28 43.42
N LYS A 372 31.94 17.84 43.27
CA LYS A 372 32.22 18.78 42.16
C LYS A 372 32.07 18.15 40.80
N LYS A 373 32.58 16.93 40.63
CA LYS A 373 32.45 16.15 39.42
C LYS A 373 30.97 15.86 39.07
N ARG A 374 30.17 15.55 40.10
CA ARG A 374 28.72 15.34 39.95
C ARG A 374 28.01 16.64 39.54
N GLU A 375 28.33 17.78 40.13
CA GLU A 375 27.77 19.09 39.77
C GLU A 375 28.11 19.49 38.33
N GLU A 376 29.34 19.22 37.86
CA GLU A 376 29.78 19.45 36.49
C GLU A 376 29.01 18.56 35.51
N LEU A 377 28.75 17.32 35.88
CA LEU A 377 27.95 16.40 35.10
C LEU A 377 26.53 16.95 34.92
N PHE A 378 25.87 17.37 35.99
CA PHE A 378 24.54 17.98 35.91
C PHE A 378 24.53 19.28 35.09
N LYS A 379 25.50 20.16 35.28
CA LYS A 379 25.64 21.35 34.45
C LYS A 379 25.71 21.00 32.97
N SER A 380 26.45 19.97 32.58
CA SER A 380 26.58 19.53 31.20
C SER A 380 25.25 19.00 30.62
N ILE A 381 24.35 18.47 31.45
CA ILE A 381 23.01 18.02 31.03
C ILE A 381 22.08 19.22 30.82
N PHE A 382 22.08 20.17 31.73
CA PHE A 382 21.22 21.38 31.67
C PHE A 382 21.68 22.37 30.60
N PHE A 383 22.97 22.46 30.30
CA PHE A 383 23.50 23.40 29.29
C PHE A 383 23.00 23.01 27.88
N PHE A 384 22.85 21.73 27.59
CA PHE A 384 22.23 21.26 26.36
C PHE A 384 20.75 21.68 26.22
N GLN A 385 20.02 21.87 27.33
CA GLN A 385 18.64 22.37 27.32
C GLN A 385 18.54 23.88 27.11
N ALA A 386 19.57 24.64 27.46
CA ALA A 386 19.56 26.10 27.47
C ALA A 386 20.12 26.74 26.17
N GLU A 387 21.15 26.16 25.55
CA GLU A 387 21.75 26.72 24.32
C GLU A 387 20.92 26.48 23.06
N ASP A 388 20.15 25.38 22.98
CA ASP A 388 19.39 25.01 21.79
C ASP A 388 17.91 25.43 21.83
N GLY A 389 17.50 26.34 22.73
CA GLY A 389 16.23 27.06 22.59
C GLY A 389 15.00 26.16 22.56
N ILE A 390 14.87 25.20 23.50
CA ILE A 390 13.55 24.83 24.00
C ILE A 390 13.04 26.07 24.73
N ARG A 391 12.77 27.11 23.97
CA ARG A 391 12.05 28.29 24.44
C ARG A 391 10.67 27.79 24.83
N ASP A 392 10.48 27.87 26.15
CA ASP A 392 9.22 27.95 26.83
C ASP A 392 8.12 28.43 25.87
N GLY A 393 7.26 27.50 25.40
CA GLY A 393 6.07 27.84 24.65
C GLY A 393 5.10 28.57 25.56
N ARG A 394 5.37 29.82 25.86
CA ARG A 394 4.33 30.74 26.35
C ARG A 394 3.37 30.90 25.18
N VAL A 395 2.31 30.15 25.26
CA VAL A 395 1.04 30.45 24.62
C VAL A 395 0.66 31.86 25.11
N THR A 396 0.88 32.84 24.28
CA THR A 396 0.18 34.10 24.40
C THR A 396 -1.09 34.03 23.61
N GLY A 397 -2.20 34.14 24.31
CA GLY A 397 -3.56 34.47 24.02
C GLY A 397 -4.15 34.32 22.63
#